data_6d192a797296e7f7b8800195bc2d4dca
#
_entry.id   6d192a797296e7f7b8800195bc2d4dca
#
_cell.length_a   1.000
_cell.length_b   1.000
_cell.length_c   1.000
_cell.angle_alpha   90.00
_cell.angle_beta   90.00
_cell.angle_gamma   90.00
#
_symmetry.space_group_name_H-M   'P 1'
#
loop_
_entity.id
_entity.type
_entity.pdbx_description
1 polymer ?
#
loop_
_entity_poly.entity_id
_entity_poly.type
_entity_poly.pdbx_seq_one_letter_code
_entity_poly.pdbx_strand_id
1 'polypeptide(L)'
;MEAPNHSSFDKLATAIASIHFQTPPGDVLPSATTLSNARSKLQLHLPDHGVGLEESIRHLQEDLAPALNASSRSPNYYGFVTGGTTPAAALADNLVTAYDQNVQVHLPNETIATDMEDRALSLLCELLDFDAAQW
;
A
#
# COMPACT_ATOMS: atom_id res chain seq x y z
N MET A 1 -15.74 -11.43 -18.68
CA MET A 1 -15.32 -10.46 -17.65
C MET A 1 -15.77 -9.10 -18.16
N GLU A 2 -16.76 -8.50 -17.53
CA GLU A 2 -17.28 -7.19 -17.94
C GLU A 2 -16.26 -6.12 -17.52
N ALA A 3 -15.97 -5.16 -18.40
CA ALA A 3 -15.06 -4.07 -18.06
C ALA A 3 -15.67 -3.24 -16.91
N PRO A 4 -14.91 -2.87 -15.89
CA PRO A 4 -15.41 -2.05 -14.80
C PRO A 4 -15.91 -0.71 -15.35
N ASN A 5 -17.10 -0.29 -14.91
CA ASN A 5 -17.66 1.00 -15.33
C ASN A 5 -16.94 2.15 -14.58
N HIS A 6 -17.06 3.39 -15.04
CA HIS A 6 -16.45 4.57 -14.43
C HIS A 6 -16.76 4.69 -12.93
N SER A 7 -17.98 4.34 -12.51
CA SER A 7 -18.38 4.33 -11.09
C SER A 7 -17.57 3.37 -10.22
N SER A 8 -17.14 2.23 -10.76
CA SER A 8 -16.31 1.27 -10.03
C SER A 8 -14.87 1.78 -9.85
N PHE A 9 -14.33 2.48 -10.85
CA PHE A 9 -13.01 3.12 -10.73
C PHE A 9 -12.99 4.26 -9.71
N ASP A 10 -14.03 5.08 -9.69
CA ASP A 10 -14.17 6.17 -8.72
C ASP A 10 -14.23 5.62 -7.28
N LYS A 11 -14.96 4.54 -7.07
CA LYS A 11 -15.03 3.86 -5.77
C LYS A 11 -13.69 3.28 -5.36
N LEU A 12 -12.98 2.64 -6.28
CA LEU A 12 -11.64 2.11 -6.02
C LEU A 12 -10.65 3.23 -5.67
N ALA A 13 -10.63 4.31 -6.43
CA ALA A 13 -9.78 5.47 -6.18
C ALA A 13 -10.07 6.10 -4.81
N THR A 14 -11.35 6.25 -4.45
CA THR A 14 -11.78 6.74 -3.16
C THR A 14 -11.34 5.80 -2.02
N ALA A 15 -11.47 4.51 -2.20
CA ALA A 15 -11.05 3.51 -1.23
C ALA A 15 -9.53 3.55 -1.00
N ILE A 16 -8.74 3.61 -2.05
CA ILE A 16 -7.27 3.75 -1.99
C ILE A 16 -6.90 5.05 -1.26
N ALA A 17 -7.50 6.17 -1.64
CA ALA A 17 -7.24 7.47 -1.00
C ALA A 17 -7.58 7.43 0.50
N SER A 18 -8.69 6.80 0.88
CA SER A 18 -9.07 6.68 2.29
C SER A 18 -8.08 5.83 3.09
N ILE A 19 -7.60 4.74 2.52
CA ILE A 19 -6.60 3.88 3.17
C ILE A 19 -5.29 4.64 3.41
N HIS A 20 -4.82 5.42 2.44
CA HIS A 20 -3.53 6.11 2.53
C HIS A 20 -3.57 7.41 3.32
N PHE A 21 -4.67 8.17 3.24
CA PHE A 21 -4.70 9.58 3.68
C PHE A 21 -5.67 9.89 4.82
N GLN A 22 -6.51 8.95 5.24
CA GLN A 22 -7.30 9.15 6.45
C GLN A 22 -6.40 9.18 7.68
N THR A 23 -6.74 10.05 8.63
CA THR A 23 -6.05 10.10 9.93
C THR A 23 -6.12 8.72 10.59
N PRO A 24 -4.99 8.13 10.96
CA PRO A 24 -4.99 6.85 11.64
C PRO A 24 -5.72 6.98 12.98
N PRO A 25 -6.35 5.91 13.47
CA PRO A 25 -6.89 5.88 14.82
C PRO A 25 -5.79 6.23 15.84
N GLY A 26 -6.18 6.84 16.95
CA GLY A 26 -5.23 7.30 17.98
C GLY A 26 -4.36 6.18 18.57
N ASP A 27 -4.83 4.95 18.54
CA ASP A 27 -4.11 3.79 19.04
C ASP A 27 -3.29 3.12 17.93
N VAL A 28 -2.06 2.74 18.25
CA VAL A 28 -1.15 2.03 17.35
C VAL A 28 -1.61 0.58 17.11
N LEU A 29 -2.14 -0.05 18.15
CA LEU A 29 -2.58 -1.43 18.11
C LEU A 29 -4.10 -1.54 18.22
N PRO A 30 -4.72 -2.45 17.47
CA PRO A 30 -6.15 -2.71 17.62
C PRO A 30 -6.44 -3.37 18.96
N SER A 31 -7.63 -3.11 19.49
CA SER A 31 -8.09 -3.75 20.72
C SER A 31 -8.29 -5.27 20.53
N ALA A 32 -8.26 -6.03 21.63
CA ALA A 32 -8.56 -7.46 21.60
C ALA A 32 -9.96 -7.75 21.01
N THR A 33 -10.94 -6.89 21.30
CA THR A 33 -12.28 -7.00 20.74
C THR A 33 -12.30 -6.77 19.24
N THR A 34 -11.60 -5.73 18.76
CA THR A 34 -11.46 -5.45 17.31
C THR A 34 -10.82 -6.63 16.58
N LEU A 35 -9.75 -7.19 17.13
CA LEU A 35 -9.09 -8.37 16.56
C LEU A 35 -10.02 -9.58 16.52
N SER A 36 -10.77 -9.84 17.61
CA SER A 36 -11.71 -10.95 17.67
C SER A 36 -12.83 -10.80 16.63
N ASN A 37 -13.37 -9.60 16.49
CA ASN A 37 -14.42 -9.30 15.51
C ASN A 37 -13.90 -9.50 14.08
N ALA A 38 -12.71 -8.97 13.75
CA ALA A 38 -12.12 -9.15 12.43
C ALA A 38 -11.87 -10.63 12.11
N ARG A 39 -11.34 -11.39 13.07
CA ARG A 39 -11.13 -12.84 12.88
C ARG A 39 -12.42 -13.59 12.57
N SER A 40 -13.54 -13.23 13.22
CA SER A 40 -14.84 -13.85 12.96
C SER A 40 -15.41 -13.53 11.57
N LYS A 41 -14.86 -12.51 10.89
CA LYS A 41 -15.26 -12.11 9.54
C LYS A 41 -14.39 -12.75 8.45
N LEU A 42 -13.29 -13.39 8.82
CA LEU A 42 -12.46 -14.11 7.87
C LEU A 42 -13.22 -15.31 7.31
N GLN A 43 -13.18 -15.45 6.00
CA GLN A 43 -13.83 -16.57 5.32
C GLN A 43 -13.09 -17.86 5.59
N LEU A 44 -13.80 -18.89 6.05
CA LEU A 44 -13.22 -20.18 6.39
C LEU A 44 -13.23 -21.18 5.23
N HIS A 45 -14.09 -20.95 4.25
CA HIS A 45 -14.25 -21.82 3.10
C HIS A 45 -14.26 -21.02 1.80
N LEU A 46 -13.79 -21.64 0.72
CA LEU A 46 -13.86 -21.01 -0.61
C LEU A 46 -15.34 -20.87 -1.02
N PRO A 47 -15.80 -19.66 -1.35
CA PRO A 47 -17.16 -19.48 -1.82
C PRO A 47 -17.34 -19.98 -3.25
N ASP A 48 -18.55 -20.39 -3.62
CA ASP A 48 -18.87 -20.83 -4.99
C ASP A 48 -18.75 -19.67 -6.00
N HIS A 49 -18.93 -18.45 -5.55
CA HIS A 49 -18.87 -17.23 -6.38
C HIS A 49 -18.12 -16.10 -5.67
N GLY A 50 -17.42 -15.27 -6.46
CA GLY A 50 -16.79 -14.04 -5.94
C GLY A 50 -17.85 -13.01 -5.52
N VAL A 51 -17.50 -12.20 -4.53
CA VAL A 51 -18.40 -11.18 -3.95
C VAL A 51 -18.41 -9.86 -4.73
N GLY A 52 -17.50 -9.68 -5.67
CA GLY A 52 -17.35 -8.45 -6.45
C GLY A 52 -16.57 -7.35 -5.75
N LEU A 53 -16.26 -6.30 -6.51
CA LEU A 53 -15.38 -5.21 -6.04
C LEU A 53 -15.96 -4.44 -4.86
N GLU A 54 -17.25 -4.08 -4.92
CA GLU A 54 -17.86 -3.23 -3.87
C GLU A 54 -17.87 -3.91 -2.51
N GLU A 55 -18.27 -5.18 -2.47
CA GLU A 55 -18.26 -5.94 -1.24
C GLU A 55 -16.85 -6.22 -0.74
N SER A 56 -15.89 -6.44 -1.64
CA SER A 56 -14.48 -6.57 -1.28
C SER A 56 -13.93 -5.28 -0.65
N ILE A 57 -14.25 -4.10 -1.21
CA ILE A 57 -13.87 -2.81 -0.63
C ILE A 57 -14.49 -2.65 0.76
N ARG A 58 -15.78 -2.89 0.88
CA ARG A 58 -16.48 -2.80 2.16
C ARG A 58 -15.83 -3.70 3.21
N HIS A 59 -15.63 -4.96 2.88
CA HIS A 59 -15.02 -5.94 3.78
C HIS A 59 -13.61 -5.53 4.21
N LEU A 60 -12.78 -5.08 3.29
CA LEU A 60 -11.43 -4.61 3.60
C LEU A 60 -11.44 -3.38 4.51
N GLN A 61 -12.30 -2.41 4.25
CA GLN A 61 -12.32 -1.14 4.99
C GLN A 61 -13.03 -1.23 6.34
N GLU A 62 -14.15 -1.93 6.41
CA GLU A 62 -14.99 -1.94 7.60
C GLU A 62 -14.67 -3.11 8.54
N ASP A 63 -14.38 -4.29 7.96
CA ASP A 63 -14.20 -5.50 8.76
C ASP A 63 -12.72 -5.76 9.11
N LEU A 64 -11.78 -5.50 8.18
CA LEU A 64 -10.38 -5.91 8.34
C LEU A 64 -9.42 -4.75 8.66
N ALA A 65 -9.52 -3.61 7.99
CA ALA A 65 -8.59 -2.49 8.17
C ALA A 65 -8.52 -1.99 9.63
N PRO A 66 -9.62 -1.93 10.41
CA PRO A 66 -9.56 -1.54 11.82
C PRO A 66 -8.74 -2.49 12.70
N ALA A 67 -8.50 -3.72 12.25
CA ALA A 67 -7.72 -4.73 12.95
C ALA A 67 -6.24 -4.79 12.51
N LEU A 68 -5.82 -3.95 11.57
CA LEU A 68 -4.44 -3.85 11.15
C LEU A 68 -3.62 -2.99 12.11
N ASN A 69 -2.33 -3.30 12.23
CA ASN A 69 -1.40 -2.49 12.99
C ASN A 69 -1.15 -1.13 12.30
N ALA A 70 -1.37 -0.05 13.02
CA ALA A 70 -1.23 1.32 12.52
C ALA A 70 0.17 1.94 12.79
N SER A 71 1.19 1.15 13.15
CA SER A 71 2.50 1.67 13.56
C SER A 71 3.11 2.64 12.55
N SER A 72 3.16 2.28 11.27
CA SER A 72 3.71 3.13 10.20
C SER A 72 2.86 4.36 9.86
N ARG A 73 1.65 4.46 10.39
CA ARG A 73 0.70 5.55 10.13
C ARG A 73 0.43 6.42 11.36
N SER A 74 0.86 5.98 12.54
CA SER A 74 0.57 6.66 13.80
C SER A 74 1.69 7.64 14.16
N PRO A 75 1.38 8.91 14.48
CA PRO A 75 2.37 9.85 14.99
C PRO A 75 2.86 9.49 16.40
N ASN A 76 2.22 8.54 17.05
CA ASN A 76 2.56 8.08 18.40
C ASN A 76 3.47 6.86 18.43
N TYR A 77 3.91 6.36 17.27
CA TYR A 77 4.78 5.18 17.19
C TYR A 77 6.22 5.57 16.83
N TYR A 78 7.15 5.20 17.68
CA TYR A 78 8.58 5.53 17.55
C TYR A 78 9.48 4.29 17.47
N GLY A 79 8.90 3.11 17.22
CA GLY A 79 9.63 1.84 17.19
C GLY A 79 10.10 1.43 15.79
N PHE A 80 11.12 0.58 15.73
CA PHE A 80 11.59 -0.16 14.54
C PHE A 80 11.91 0.65 13.29
N VAL A 81 12.17 1.96 13.43
CA VAL A 81 12.49 2.84 12.28
C VAL A 81 11.43 2.77 11.17
N THR A 82 10.17 2.59 11.53
CA THR A 82 9.06 2.61 10.57
C THR A 82 8.59 4.06 10.40
N GLY A 83 8.54 4.52 9.16
CA GLY A 83 8.00 5.82 8.79
C GLY A 83 6.67 5.67 8.05
N GLY A 84 5.95 6.76 7.93
CA GLY A 84 4.79 6.83 7.06
C GLY A 84 5.20 6.85 5.58
N THR A 85 4.20 6.81 4.70
CA THR A 85 4.37 6.93 3.26
C THR A 85 3.90 8.32 2.80
N THR A 86 4.71 9.03 2.03
CA THR A 86 4.27 10.29 1.42
C THR A 86 3.22 10.01 0.33
N PRO A 87 2.34 10.98 0.00
CA PRO A 87 1.38 10.83 -1.10
C PRO A 87 2.03 10.48 -2.43
N ALA A 88 3.20 11.04 -2.74
CA ALA A 88 3.95 10.76 -3.96
C ALA A 88 4.46 9.29 -3.97
N ALA A 89 4.98 8.80 -2.86
CA ALA A 89 5.45 7.42 -2.74
C ALA A 89 4.28 6.41 -2.86
N ALA A 90 3.13 6.69 -2.24
CA ALA A 90 1.93 5.86 -2.36
C ALA A 90 1.41 5.81 -3.81
N LEU A 91 1.45 6.95 -4.53
CA LEU A 91 1.10 6.99 -5.96
C LEU A 91 2.06 6.15 -6.80
N ALA A 92 3.38 6.27 -6.56
CA ALA A 92 4.39 5.50 -7.27
C ALA A 92 4.25 3.99 -7.03
N ASP A 93 3.94 3.58 -5.80
CA ASP A 93 3.69 2.17 -5.45
C ASP A 93 2.47 1.60 -6.20
N ASN A 94 1.39 2.37 -6.32
CA ASN A 94 0.25 1.98 -7.15
C ASN A 94 0.60 1.87 -8.64
N LEU A 95 1.50 2.73 -9.15
CA LEU A 95 1.99 2.66 -10.52
C LEU A 95 2.80 1.37 -10.74
N VAL A 96 3.72 1.05 -9.82
CA VAL A 96 4.51 -0.20 -9.84
C VAL A 96 3.59 -1.41 -9.86
N THR A 97 2.56 -1.44 -9.01
CA THR A 97 1.56 -2.51 -8.96
C THR A 97 0.79 -2.64 -10.28
N ALA A 98 0.40 -1.50 -10.90
CA ALA A 98 -0.38 -1.52 -12.14
C ALA A 98 0.41 -2.03 -13.35
N TYR A 99 1.73 -1.80 -13.38
CA TYR A 99 2.62 -2.24 -14.45
C TYR A 99 3.41 -3.49 -14.10
N ASP A 100 3.21 -4.06 -12.91
CA ASP A 100 3.94 -5.22 -12.41
C ASP A 100 5.46 -5.07 -12.56
N GLN A 101 5.98 -3.87 -12.20
CA GLN A 101 7.39 -3.57 -12.42
C GLN A 101 8.28 -4.29 -11.40
N ASN A 102 9.37 -4.87 -11.92
CA ASN A 102 10.35 -5.58 -11.13
C ASN A 102 11.77 -5.21 -11.62
N VAL A 103 12.59 -4.66 -10.73
CA VAL A 103 13.98 -4.28 -11.02
C VAL A 103 14.99 -5.41 -10.82
N GLN A 104 14.54 -6.62 -10.46
CA GLN A 104 15.41 -7.77 -10.24
C GLN A 104 16.16 -8.20 -11.51
N VAL A 105 15.59 -7.91 -12.66
CA VAL A 105 16.21 -8.17 -13.97
C VAL A 105 16.36 -6.85 -14.72
N HIS A 106 17.61 -6.54 -15.11
CA HIS A 106 17.89 -5.36 -15.90
C HIS A 106 17.47 -5.56 -17.36
N LEU A 107 16.46 -4.82 -17.79
CA LEU A 107 15.89 -4.89 -19.15
C LEU A 107 15.92 -3.48 -19.80
N PRO A 108 17.10 -2.98 -20.21
CA PRO A 108 17.30 -1.58 -20.59
C PRO A 108 16.51 -1.12 -21.82
N ASN A 109 16.03 -2.05 -22.63
CA ASN A 109 15.22 -1.74 -23.83
C ASN A 109 13.71 -1.99 -23.63
N GLU A 110 13.28 -2.44 -22.45
CA GLU A 110 11.92 -2.82 -22.18
C GLU A 110 11.27 -1.99 -21.07
N THR A 111 12.08 -1.50 -20.13
CA THR A 111 11.61 -0.69 -19.00
C THR A 111 12.68 0.31 -18.56
N ILE A 112 12.24 1.43 -18.01
CA ILE A 112 13.08 2.45 -17.37
C ILE A 112 13.24 2.21 -15.84
N ALA A 113 12.65 1.15 -15.31
CA ALA A 113 12.57 0.94 -13.87
C ALA A 113 13.94 0.88 -13.18
N THR A 114 14.91 0.17 -13.78
CA THR A 114 16.27 0.10 -13.23
C THR A 114 17.01 1.45 -13.31
N ASP A 115 16.81 2.21 -14.39
CA ASP A 115 17.42 3.56 -14.51
C ASP A 115 16.84 4.52 -13.45
N MET A 116 15.55 4.40 -13.14
CA MET A 116 14.92 5.18 -12.08
C MET A 116 15.48 4.83 -10.70
N GLU A 117 15.69 3.53 -10.42
CA GLU A 117 16.31 3.08 -9.18
C GLU A 117 17.73 3.61 -9.03
N ASP A 118 18.56 3.44 -10.06
CA ASP A 118 19.94 3.94 -10.08
C ASP A 118 20.02 5.45 -9.86
N ARG A 119 19.14 6.19 -10.54
CA ARG A 119 19.06 7.65 -10.34
C ARG A 119 18.61 8.01 -8.93
N ALA A 120 17.65 7.30 -8.36
CA ALA A 120 17.18 7.54 -6.99
C ALA A 120 18.30 7.27 -5.98
N LEU A 121 19.08 6.20 -6.16
CA LEU A 121 20.24 5.90 -5.32
C LEU A 121 21.32 6.98 -5.44
N SER A 122 21.61 7.44 -6.66
CA SER A 122 22.57 8.54 -6.88
C SER A 122 22.15 9.82 -6.15
N LEU A 123 20.85 10.18 -6.21
CA LEU A 123 20.32 11.35 -5.51
C LEU A 123 20.36 11.19 -3.99
N LEU A 124 20.17 9.97 -3.48
CA LEU A 124 20.32 9.70 -2.05
C LEU A 124 21.78 9.83 -1.59
N CYS A 125 22.72 9.36 -2.39
CA CYS A 125 24.15 9.56 -2.11
C CYS A 125 24.49 11.06 -2.05
N GLU A 126 24.02 11.85 -3.02
CA GLU A 126 24.21 13.30 -3.02
C GLU A 126 23.58 13.97 -1.78
N LEU A 127 22.34 13.59 -1.43
CA LEU A 127 21.63 14.11 -0.25
C LEU A 127 22.38 13.84 1.06
N LEU A 128 23.05 12.69 1.16
CA LEU A 128 23.77 12.23 2.34
C LEU A 128 25.28 12.59 2.32
N ASP A 129 25.72 13.33 1.30
CA ASP A 129 27.13 13.69 1.08
C ASP A 129 28.04 12.46 0.93
N PHE A 130 27.55 11.39 0.28
CA PHE A 130 28.32 10.23 -0.09
C PHE A 130 28.87 10.38 -1.52
N ASP A 131 30.12 9.99 -1.73
CA ASP A 131 30.71 9.91 -3.07
C ASP A 131 30.16 8.66 -3.79
N ALA A 132 29.16 8.84 -4.66
CA ALA A 132 28.56 7.75 -5.43
C ALA A 132 29.55 6.99 -6.31
N ALA A 133 30.75 7.54 -6.63
CA ALA A 133 31.77 6.86 -7.40
C ALA A 133 32.55 5.81 -6.60
N GLN A 134 32.35 5.75 -5.29
CA GLN A 134 33.01 4.81 -4.38
C GLN A 134 32.11 3.63 -3.99
N TRP A 135 30.90 3.62 -4.43
CA TRP A 135 29.87 2.60 -4.18
C TRP A 135 29.30 2.08 -5.50
#